data_3e88ded3db01a99591eb7212a8ca2b01
#
_entry.id   3e88ded3db01a99591eb7212a8ca2b01
#
_cell.length_a   1.000
_cell.length_b   1.000
_cell.length_c   1.000
_cell.angle_alpha   90.00
_cell.angle_beta   90.00
_cell.angle_gamma   90.00
#
_symmetry.space_group_name_H-M   'P 1'
#
loop_
_entity.id
_entity.type
_entity.pdbx_description
1 polymer ?
#
loop_
_entity_poly.entity_id
_entity_poly.type
_entity_poly.pdbx_seq_one_letter_code
_entity_poly.pdbx_strand_id
1 'polypeptide(L)'
;MPDAADTIVSVTHEFTANGLKHANRLLGYKAFELDDWEAVGDFDAKSGRHQAFVVPKKDVIVEGVAMKQGEKIRIEESYKYSRPQAQELWRCANVMEVAAWSNDAGDYGTY
;
A
#
# COMPACT_ATOMS: atom_id res chain seq x y z
N MET A 1 25.19 6.31 2.08
CA MET A 1 24.24 5.28 2.52
C MET A 1 22.83 5.81 2.40
N PRO A 2 21.90 5.04 1.87
CA PRO A 2 20.50 5.46 1.90
C PRO A 2 20.02 5.52 3.35
N ASP A 3 19.13 6.46 3.66
CA ASP A 3 18.52 6.53 4.97
C ASP A 3 17.42 5.45 5.13
N ALA A 4 16.81 5.39 6.31
CA ALA A 4 15.75 4.40 6.59
C ALA A 4 14.53 4.58 5.68
N ALA A 5 14.19 5.82 5.31
CA ALA A 5 13.05 6.09 4.44
C ALA A 5 13.31 5.57 3.02
N ASP A 6 14.52 5.76 2.48
CA ASP A 6 14.89 5.23 1.17
C ASP A 6 14.85 3.70 1.15
N THR A 7 15.30 3.06 2.22
CA THR A 7 15.25 1.60 2.36
C THR A 7 13.81 1.09 2.36
N ILE A 8 12.92 1.75 3.09
CA ILE A 8 11.49 1.39 3.17
C ILE A 8 10.84 1.54 1.79
N VAL A 9 11.12 2.63 1.07
CA VAL A 9 10.59 2.85 -0.28
C VAL A 9 11.04 1.76 -1.24
N SER A 10 12.34 1.39 -1.20
CA SER A 10 12.88 0.32 -2.05
C SER A 10 12.21 -1.03 -1.79
N VAL A 11 11.99 -1.39 -0.52
CA VAL A 11 11.32 -2.63 -0.15
C VAL A 11 9.86 -2.64 -0.63
N THR A 12 9.16 -1.51 -0.51
CA THR A 12 7.78 -1.36 -1.00
C THR A 12 7.72 -1.53 -2.51
N HIS A 13 8.66 -0.94 -3.26
CA HIS A 13 8.73 -1.09 -4.72
C HIS A 13 8.97 -2.54 -5.11
N GLU A 14 9.87 -3.23 -4.44
CA GLU A 14 10.14 -4.64 -4.68
C GLU A 14 8.91 -5.52 -4.41
N PHE A 15 8.23 -5.26 -3.32
CA PHE A 15 7.00 -5.97 -2.97
C PHE A 15 5.93 -5.77 -4.05
N THR A 16 5.76 -4.56 -4.54
CA THR A 16 4.81 -4.24 -5.60
C THR A 16 5.18 -4.93 -6.91
N ALA A 17 6.46 -4.91 -7.29
CA ALA A 17 6.94 -5.60 -8.48
C ALA A 17 6.68 -7.10 -8.41
N ASN A 18 6.90 -7.71 -7.25
CA ASN A 18 6.60 -9.12 -7.02
C ASN A 18 5.11 -9.42 -7.16
N GLY A 19 4.25 -8.51 -6.73
CA GLY A 19 2.80 -8.61 -6.91
C GLY A 19 2.40 -8.65 -8.38
N LEU A 20 3.01 -7.79 -9.22
CA LEU A 20 2.77 -7.77 -10.65
C LEU A 20 3.28 -9.05 -11.33
N LYS A 21 4.43 -9.56 -10.92
CA LYS A 21 4.95 -10.87 -11.39
C LYS A 21 3.98 -11.98 -11.07
N HIS A 22 3.44 -11.99 -9.88
CA HIS A 22 2.46 -12.99 -9.46
C HIS A 22 1.17 -12.89 -10.27
N ALA A 23 0.70 -11.68 -10.53
CA ALA A 23 -0.48 -11.46 -11.38
C ALA A 23 -0.25 -12.01 -12.79
N ASN A 24 0.92 -11.76 -13.38
CA ASN A 24 1.26 -12.32 -14.68
C ASN A 24 1.22 -13.85 -14.68
N ARG A 25 1.74 -14.45 -13.63
CA ARG A 25 1.73 -15.92 -13.50
C ARG A 25 0.32 -16.47 -13.41
N LEU A 26 -0.56 -15.83 -12.64
CA LEU A 26 -1.96 -16.26 -12.50
C LEU A 26 -2.75 -16.10 -13.81
N LEU A 27 -2.45 -15.05 -14.56
CA LEU A 27 -3.09 -14.81 -15.86
C LEU A 27 -2.58 -15.74 -16.97
N GLY A 28 -1.41 -16.33 -16.79
CA GLY A 28 -0.82 -17.24 -17.75
C GLY A 28 -0.06 -16.55 -18.89
N TYR A 29 0.10 -15.23 -18.82
CA TYR A 29 0.90 -14.46 -19.79
C TYR A 29 1.38 -13.17 -19.16
N LYS A 30 2.30 -12.48 -19.81
CA LYS A 30 2.91 -11.26 -19.30
C LYS A 30 2.01 -10.05 -19.55
N ALA A 31 0.93 -9.94 -18.77
CA ALA A 31 -0.02 -8.83 -18.89
C ALA A 31 0.59 -7.51 -18.41
N PHE A 32 1.48 -7.56 -17.40
CA PHE A 32 2.19 -6.40 -16.86
C PHE A 32 3.67 -6.51 -17.23
N GLU A 33 4.15 -5.58 -18.06
CA GLU A 33 5.59 -5.43 -18.30
C GLU A 33 6.16 -4.61 -17.15
N LEU A 34 6.99 -5.23 -16.30
CA LEU A 34 7.42 -4.62 -15.04
C LEU A 34 8.15 -3.29 -15.24
N ASP A 35 8.89 -3.15 -16.35
CA ASP A 35 9.61 -1.91 -16.65
C ASP A 35 8.68 -0.75 -16.99
N ASP A 36 7.43 -1.02 -17.31
CA ASP A 36 6.45 -0.01 -17.67
C ASP A 36 5.63 0.49 -16.49
N TRP A 37 5.88 -0.03 -15.30
CA TRP A 37 5.10 0.29 -14.10
C TRP A 37 5.98 0.83 -12.99
N GLU A 38 5.41 1.73 -12.20
CA GLU A 38 6.07 2.35 -11.06
C GLU A 38 5.17 2.20 -9.83
N ALA A 39 5.79 1.94 -8.68
CA ALA A 39 5.08 1.91 -7.41
C ALA A 39 5.13 3.28 -6.76
N VAL A 40 3.98 3.76 -6.28
CA VAL A 40 3.86 5.07 -5.63
C VAL A 40 3.16 4.87 -4.29
N GLY A 41 3.76 5.40 -3.22
CA GLY A 41 3.16 5.44 -1.91
C GLY A 41 2.65 6.84 -1.59
N ASP A 42 1.54 6.92 -0.89
CA ASP A 42 0.95 8.18 -0.45
C ASP A 42 0.36 8.04 0.94
N PHE A 43 0.56 9.06 1.78
CA PHE A 43 0.00 9.09 3.12
C PHE A 43 -0.92 10.30 3.27
N ASP A 44 -2.19 10.03 3.58
CA ASP A 44 -3.17 11.06 3.84
C ASP A 44 -3.28 11.26 5.37
N ALA A 45 -2.68 12.34 5.86
CA ALA A 45 -2.66 12.65 7.29
C ALA A 45 -4.06 12.93 7.84
N LYS A 46 -4.98 13.41 7.01
CA LYS A 46 -6.34 13.72 7.40
C LYS A 46 -7.13 12.48 7.81
N SER A 47 -7.02 11.42 7.03
CA SER A 47 -7.71 10.16 7.29
C SER A 47 -6.85 9.15 8.03
N GLY A 48 -5.55 9.43 8.21
CA GLY A 48 -4.59 8.46 8.76
C GLY A 48 -4.36 7.27 7.85
N ARG A 49 -4.52 7.46 6.55
CA ARG A 49 -4.50 6.37 5.57
C ARG A 49 -3.23 6.39 4.74
N HIS A 50 -2.56 5.26 4.68
CA HIS A 50 -1.48 5.02 3.74
C HIS A 50 -2.01 4.23 2.56
N GLN A 51 -1.71 4.67 1.34
CA GLN A 51 -2.14 4.02 0.11
C GLN A 51 -0.93 3.70 -0.75
N ALA A 52 -0.98 2.56 -1.43
CA ALA A 52 0.00 2.19 -2.42
C ALA A 52 -0.69 2.03 -3.78
N PHE A 53 -0.05 2.55 -4.80
CA PHE A 53 -0.54 2.52 -6.17
C PHE A 53 0.51 1.95 -7.10
N VAL A 54 0.05 1.35 -8.20
CA VAL A 54 0.89 1.15 -9.38
C VAL A 54 0.45 2.13 -10.46
N VAL A 55 1.44 2.68 -11.16
CA VAL A 55 1.22 3.73 -12.15
C VAL A 55 1.97 3.34 -13.42
N PRO A 56 1.30 3.31 -14.59
CA PRO A 56 2.00 3.04 -15.84
C PRO A 56 2.86 4.24 -16.23
N LYS A 57 4.07 3.97 -16.68
CA LYS A 57 5.01 4.99 -17.15
C LYS A 57 4.73 5.44 -18.57
N LYS A 58 3.83 4.75 -19.26
CA LYS A 58 3.38 5.03 -20.62
C LYS A 58 1.95 4.53 -20.78
N ASP A 59 1.29 4.87 -21.88
CA ASP A 59 -0.02 4.32 -22.18
C ASP A 59 0.09 2.81 -22.42
N VAL A 60 -0.72 2.03 -21.73
CA VAL A 60 -0.71 0.57 -21.78
C VAL A 60 -2.12 0.02 -21.95
N ILE A 61 -2.20 -1.22 -22.42
CA ILE A 61 -3.46 -1.97 -22.46
C ILE A 61 -3.22 -3.27 -21.69
N VAL A 62 -4.06 -3.50 -20.67
CA VAL A 62 -4.00 -4.71 -19.84
C VAL A 62 -5.37 -5.34 -19.84
N GLU A 63 -5.47 -6.60 -20.28
CA GLU A 63 -6.73 -7.34 -20.34
C GLU A 63 -7.83 -6.57 -21.10
N GLY A 64 -7.45 -5.89 -22.19
CA GLY A 64 -8.38 -5.10 -22.97
C GLY A 64 -8.76 -3.75 -22.40
N VAL A 65 -8.20 -3.38 -21.24
CA VAL A 65 -8.45 -2.10 -20.59
C VAL A 65 -7.29 -1.15 -20.91
N ALA A 66 -7.61 -0.03 -21.56
CA ALA A 66 -6.62 1.00 -21.86
C ALA A 66 -6.37 1.85 -20.62
N MET A 67 -5.11 2.02 -20.27
CA MET A 67 -4.68 2.87 -19.16
C MET A 67 -3.66 3.87 -19.67
N LYS A 68 -3.85 5.12 -19.31
CA LYS A 68 -2.97 6.20 -19.73
C LYS A 68 -1.82 6.37 -18.76
N GLN A 69 -0.70 6.88 -19.27
CA GLN A 69 0.44 7.25 -18.45
C GLN A 69 -0.02 8.09 -17.26
N GLY A 70 0.41 7.72 -16.07
CA GLY A 70 0.11 8.44 -14.84
C GLY A 70 -1.20 8.08 -14.15
N GLU A 71 -2.03 7.22 -14.74
CA GLU A 71 -3.23 6.73 -14.04
C GLU A 71 -2.85 5.85 -12.86
N LYS A 72 -3.43 6.12 -11.70
CA LYS A 72 -3.11 5.40 -10.48
C LYS A 72 -4.08 4.24 -10.26
N ILE A 73 -3.53 3.04 -10.07
CA ILE A 73 -4.31 1.88 -9.67
C ILE A 73 -3.96 1.60 -8.21
N ARG A 74 -4.93 1.74 -7.32
CA ARG A 74 -4.72 1.45 -5.90
C ARG A 74 -4.66 -0.05 -5.67
N ILE A 75 -3.57 -0.50 -5.05
CA ILE A 75 -3.34 -1.91 -4.75
C ILE A 75 -3.40 -2.21 -3.26
N GLU A 76 -3.20 -1.20 -2.43
CA GLU A 76 -3.20 -1.37 -0.98
C GLU A 76 -3.69 -0.12 -0.29
N GLU A 77 -4.39 -0.30 0.81
CA GLU A 77 -4.84 0.77 1.68
C GLU A 77 -4.69 0.30 3.12
N SER A 78 -4.02 1.11 3.94
CA SER A 78 -3.79 0.77 5.34
C SER A 78 -4.05 1.99 6.20
N TYR A 79 -4.97 1.84 7.17
CA TYR A 79 -5.27 2.89 8.12
C TYR A 79 -4.34 2.81 9.31
N LYS A 80 -3.82 3.97 9.73
CA LYS A 80 -3.00 4.10 10.91
C LYS A 80 -3.82 4.86 11.95
N TYR A 81 -4.07 4.22 13.08
CA TYR A 81 -4.95 4.75 14.11
C TYR A 81 -4.13 5.34 15.25
N SER A 82 -4.46 6.58 15.66
CA SER A 82 -4.02 7.11 16.94
C SER A 82 -4.77 6.39 18.07
N ARG A 83 -4.31 6.52 19.31
CA ARG A 83 -4.98 5.90 20.46
C ARG A 83 -6.44 6.32 20.56
N PRO A 84 -6.81 7.62 20.48
CA PRO A 84 -8.21 8.02 20.49
C PRO A 84 -9.03 7.46 19.33
N GLN A 85 -8.44 7.38 18.14
CA GLN A 85 -9.11 6.80 16.97
C GLN A 85 -9.40 5.32 17.16
N ALA A 86 -8.45 4.56 17.71
CA ALA A 86 -8.64 3.15 18.00
C ALA A 86 -9.75 2.94 19.02
N GLN A 87 -9.79 3.76 20.07
CA GLN A 87 -10.84 3.69 21.08
C GLN A 87 -12.21 3.98 20.51
N GLU A 88 -12.32 4.97 19.62
CA GLU A 88 -13.57 5.28 18.93
C GLU A 88 -14.00 4.12 18.03
N LEU A 89 -13.08 3.47 17.37
CA LEU A 89 -13.36 2.29 16.55
C LEU A 89 -13.95 1.16 17.39
N TRP A 90 -13.36 0.90 18.57
CA TRP A 90 -13.87 -0.11 19.51
C TRP A 90 -15.27 0.25 20.01
N ARG A 91 -15.51 1.50 20.30
CA ARG A 91 -16.83 1.98 20.74
C ARG A 91 -17.88 1.74 19.65
N CYS A 92 -17.58 2.11 18.40
CA CYS A 92 -18.48 1.93 17.27
C CYS A 92 -18.78 0.45 16.99
N ALA A 93 -17.79 -0.42 17.20
CA ALA A 93 -17.95 -1.86 17.01
C ALA A 93 -18.56 -2.56 18.24
N ASN A 94 -18.79 -1.84 19.34
CA ASN A 94 -19.31 -2.36 20.60
C ASN A 94 -18.42 -3.47 21.18
N VAL A 95 -17.11 -3.28 21.11
CA VAL A 95 -16.11 -4.18 21.70
C VAL A 95 -15.26 -3.41 22.70
N MET A 96 -14.60 -4.14 23.59
CA MET A 96 -13.76 -3.57 24.63
C MET A 96 -12.31 -4.00 24.42
N GLU A 97 -11.40 -3.04 24.50
CA GLU A 97 -9.99 -3.32 24.47
C GLU A 97 -9.55 -4.01 25.75
N VAL A 98 -8.93 -5.17 25.65
CA VAL A 98 -8.43 -5.93 26.80
C VAL A 98 -6.95 -5.64 27.03
N ALA A 99 -6.15 -5.57 25.95
CA ALA A 99 -4.73 -5.29 26.01
C ALA A 99 -4.26 -4.66 24.70
N ALA A 100 -3.17 -3.91 24.78
CA ALA A 100 -2.54 -3.32 23.61
C ALA A 100 -1.01 -3.33 23.82
N TRP A 101 -0.28 -3.58 22.74
CA TRP A 101 1.18 -3.54 22.73
C TRP A 101 1.63 -2.64 21.58
N SER A 102 2.68 -1.91 21.79
CA SER A 102 3.28 -1.09 20.74
C SER A 102 4.80 -1.08 20.91
N ASN A 103 5.51 -0.64 19.86
CA ASN A 103 6.95 -0.40 19.98
C ASN A 103 7.20 0.85 20.83
N ASP A 104 8.47 1.10 21.18
CA ASP A 104 8.84 2.23 22.06
C ASP A 104 8.44 3.58 21.46
N ALA A 105 8.44 3.70 20.13
CA ALA A 105 8.03 4.93 19.45
C ALA A 105 6.51 5.08 19.36
N GLY A 106 5.74 4.02 19.62
CA GLY A 106 4.28 4.06 19.55
C GLY A 106 3.72 4.10 18.12
N ASP A 107 4.55 3.87 17.10
CA ASP A 107 4.14 3.93 15.69
C ASP A 107 3.72 2.58 15.10
N TYR A 108 3.88 1.51 15.87
CA TYR A 108 3.42 0.18 15.51
C TYR A 108 2.79 -0.50 16.73
N GLY A 109 1.58 -0.99 16.60
CA GLY A 109 0.88 -1.59 17.73
C GLY A 109 0.00 -2.77 17.35
N THR A 110 -0.31 -3.59 18.36
CA THR A 110 -1.21 -4.74 18.28
C THR A 110 -2.26 -4.63 19.39
N TYR A 111 -3.48 -4.93 19.06
CA TYR A 111 -4.62 -4.90 19.99
C TYR A 111 -5.20 -6.28 20.23
#